data_ae05f64e593f3ac1a944faf1932e183c
#
_entry.id   ae05f64e593f3ac1a944faf1932e183c
#
_cell.length_a   1.000
_cell.length_b   1.000
_cell.length_c   1.000
_cell.angle_alpha   90.00
_cell.angle_beta   90.00
_cell.angle_gamma   90.00
#
_symmetry.space_group_name_H-M   'P 1'
#
loop_
_entity.id
_entity.type
_entity.pdbx_description
1 polymer ?
#
loop_
_entity_poly.entity_id
_entity_poly.type
_entity_poly.pdbx_seq_one_letter_code
_entity_poly.pdbx_strand_id
1 'polypeptide(L)'
;PLKNVTVDVYDRMLVYPGGIPFGVKLHTQGVLVVGIAPGDSQSPAYNAGIRVKDIITAISGKPVNSIEDVTRIVESSGGKPLDFTVTRGDSEYIFKVTPGWDKNENKYKAGIWIRDSTAGIGTITYIVPETLQFGGLGHGICDVDTGDLMPLLTGSVSDVTISGITRGRIGLPGELKGYFGAEKIGSLVANTHVGVYGVLKSMPQNIISEPIPIALRHEVREGDAVLYTTVDGNTVGQYSVKISNINRNDGDTKSFIVTITDPRLLELTGGIVQGMSGSPIIQDGKLIGAVTHVMINDPTKGYGIFIETMLANCP
;
A
#
# COMPACT_ATOMS: atom_id res chain seq x y z
N PRO A 1 10.03 19.42 -44.94
CA PRO A 1 9.43 20.10 -43.81
C PRO A 1 10.21 19.73 -42.55
N LEU A 2 10.73 20.74 -41.85
CA LEU A 2 11.35 20.56 -40.56
C LEU A 2 10.24 20.28 -39.58
N LYS A 3 10.39 19.23 -38.75
CA LYS A 3 9.44 18.88 -37.70
C LYS A 3 9.61 19.90 -36.59
N ASN A 4 8.55 20.57 -36.19
CA ASN A 4 8.57 21.39 -34.99
C ASN A 4 8.67 20.47 -33.77
N VAL A 5 9.66 20.72 -32.91
CA VAL A 5 9.86 20.03 -31.64
C VAL A 5 9.64 21.06 -30.56
N THR A 6 8.70 20.79 -29.67
CA THR A 6 8.54 21.56 -28.43
C THR A 6 9.47 20.96 -27.38
N VAL A 7 10.30 21.80 -26.78
CA VAL A 7 11.20 21.39 -25.68
C VAL A 7 10.75 22.14 -24.44
N ASP A 8 10.20 21.41 -23.48
CA ASP A 8 9.91 21.95 -22.15
C ASP A 8 11.11 21.75 -21.25
N VAL A 9 11.56 22.81 -20.61
CA VAL A 9 12.69 22.79 -19.67
C VAL A 9 12.11 22.98 -18.27
N TYR A 10 12.24 21.94 -17.44
CA TYR A 10 11.85 22.00 -16.02
C TYR A 10 13.10 21.84 -15.15
N ASP A 11 13.11 22.55 -14.03
CA ASP A 11 14.10 22.28 -12.98
C ASP A 11 13.88 20.85 -12.45
N ARG A 12 14.99 20.14 -12.26
CA ARG A 12 14.93 18.79 -11.76
C ARG A 12 14.50 18.79 -10.30
N MET A 13 13.43 18.06 -9.99
CA MET A 13 12.93 17.92 -8.64
C MET A 13 13.99 17.32 -7.73
N LEU A 14 14.21 17.94 -6.58
CA LEU A 14 15.06 17.43 -5.50
C LEU A 14 14.15 16.82 -4.42
N VAL A 15 14.54 15.66 -3.90
CA VAL A 15 13.81 14.98 -2.83
C VAL A 15 14.79 14.37 -1.82
N TYR A 16 14.39 14.27 -0.57
CA TYR A 16 15.08 13.43 0.39
C TYR A 16 14.75 11.96 0.09
N PRO A 17 15.71 11.09 -0.22
CA PRO A 17 15.47 9.64 -0.26
C PRO A 17 15.15 9.15 1.15
N GLY A 18 14.06 8.36 1.29
CA GLY A 18 13.59 7.88 2.58
C GLY A 18 14.39 6.69 3.11
N GLY A 19 13.90 5.49 2.88
CA GLY A 19 14.44 4.27 3.51
C GLY A 19 13.95 4.05 4.94
N ILE A 20 13.10 4.95 5.43
CA ILE A 20 12.55 4.99 6.79
C ILE A 20 11.30 4.13 6.84
N PRO A 21 11.19 3.19 7.80
CA PRO A 21 9.98 2.42 7.97
C PRO A 21 8.84 3.30 8.52
N PHE A 22 7.64 3.08 8.06
CA PHE A 22 6.45 3.73 8.60
C PHE A 22 5.31 2.74 8.77
N GLY A 23 4.54 2.96 9.82
CA GLY A 23 3.28 2.26 10.06
C GLY A 23 2.15 3.01 9.38
N VAL A 24 1.39 2.29 8.56
CA VAL A 24 0.19 2.83 7.95
C VAL A 24 -1.03 2.20 8.60
N LYS A 25 -2.03 3.04 8.93
CA LYS A 25 -3.39 2.60 9.26
C LYS A 25 -4.35 3.31 8.34
N LEU A 26 -5.05 2.52 7.52
CA LEU A 26 -6.01 2.99 6.53
C LEU A 26 -7.42 2.59 6.96
N HIS A 27 -8.37 3.52 6.92
CA HIS A 27 -9.80 3.28 7.03
C HIS A 27 -10.45 3.48 5.66
N THR A 28 -11.34 2.55 5.28
CA THR A 28 -11.97 2.54 3.96
C THR A 28 -13.15 3.49 3.86
N GLN A 29 -13.38 3.99 2.67
CA GLN A 29 -14.64 4.61 2.31
C GLN A 29 -15.66 3.50 2.03
N GLY A 30 -16.65 3.36 2.92
CA GLY A 30 -17.53 2.19 2.92
C GLY A 30 -16.87 0.96 3.56
N VAL A 31 -17.57 -0.16 3.55
CA VAL A 31 -17.14 -1.41 4.18
C VAL A 31 -17.02 -2.50 3.12
N LEU A 32 -15.83 -3.07 2.96
CA LEU A 32 -15.52 -4.08 1.94
C LEU A 32 -16.07 -5.45 2.36
N VAL A 33 -16.78 -6.12 1.47
CA VAL A 33 -17.20 -7.52 1.64
C VAL A 33 -16.05 -8.44 1.25
N VAL A 34 -15.45 -9.09 2.25
CA VAL A 34 -14.27 -9.97 2.08
C VAL A 34 -14.67 -11.45 2.05
N GLY A 35 -15.90 -11.79 2.44
CA GLY A 35 -16.38 -13.17 2.42
C GLY A 35 -17.88 -13.29 2.65
N ILE A 36 -18.38 -14.47 2.35
CA ILE A 36 -19.77 -14.88 2.61
C ILE A 36 -19.74 -15.92 3.71
N ALA A 37 -20.66 -15.81 4.68
CA ALA A 37 -20.75 -16.78 5.77
C ALA A 37 -20.97 -18.20 5.24
N PRO A 38 -20.39 -19.24 5.87
CA PRO A 38 -20.52 -20.62 5.44
C PRO A 38 -21.99 -21.04 5.32
N GLY A 39 -22.33 -21.73 4.23
CA GLY A 39 -23.71 -22.12 3.91
C GLY A 39 -24.39 -21.08 3.01
N ASP A 40 -23.96 -20.97 1.76
CA ASP A 40 -24.41 -19.98 0.77
C ASP A 40 -25.93 -19.82 0.67
N SER A 41 -26.69 -20.90 0.91
CA SER A 41 -28.16 -20.87 0.98
C SER A 41 -28.73 -20.17 2.22
N GLN A 42 -27.91 -19.89 3.22
CA GLN A 42 -28.30 -19.27 4.48
C GLN A 42 -27.81 -17.82 4.65
N SER A 43 -26.98 -17.30 3.72
CA SER A 43 -26.54 -15.91 3.78
C SER A 43 -27.60 -14.97 3.19
N PRO A 44 -28.28 -14.15 4.01
CA PRO A 44 -29.30 -13.21 3.54
C PRO A 44 -28.75 -12.22 2.49
N ALA A 45 -27.55 -11.71 2.70
CA ALA A 45 -26.91 -10.77 1.78
C ALA A 45 -26.56 -11.44 0.44
N TYR A 46 -26.01 -12.66 0.46
CA TYR A 46 -25.72 -13.40 -0.77
C TYR A 46 -26.98 -13.68 -1.60
N ASN A 47 -28.04 -14.11 -0.92
CA ASN A 47 -29.35 -14.36 -1.56
C ASN A 47 -29.95 -13.09 -2.17
N ALA A 48 -29.70 -11.93 -1.55
CA ALA A 48 -30.13 -10.62 -2.06
C ALA A 48 -29.28 -10.14 -3.27
N GLY A 49 -28.09 -10.71 -3.52
CA GLY A 49 -27.24 -10.36 -4.63
C GLY A 49 -25.89 -9.72 -4.26
N ILE A 50 -25.59 -9.55 -2.96
CA ILE A 50 -24.28 -9.05 -2.51
C ILE A 50 -23.20 -10.13 -2.75
N ARG A 51 -22.02 -9.70 -3.15
CA ARG A 51 -20.88 -10.59 -3.51
C ARG A 51 -19.60 -10.11 -2.80
N VAL A 52 -18.62 -11.00 -2.74
CA VAL A 52 -17.25 -10.64 -2.35
C VAL A 52 -16.73 -9.58 -3.32
N LYS A 53 -15.97 -8.61 -2.80
CA LYS A 53 -15.47 -7.39 -3.45
C LYS A 53 -16.47 -6.24 -3.55
N ASP A 54 -17.70 -6.41 -3.14
CA ASP A 54 -18.63 -5.29 -3.02
C ASP A 54 -18.22 -4.36 -1.88
N ILE A 55 -18.41 -3.05 -2.08
CA ILE A 55 -18.20 -2.05 -1.04
C ILE A 55 -19.57 -1.52 -0.62
N ILE A 56 -19.96 -1.78 0.62
CA ILE A 56 -21.21 -1.28 1.19
C ILE A 56 -20.98 0.16 1.63
N THR A 57 -21.68 1.10 1.00
CA THR A 57 -21.51 2.54 1.24
C THR A 57 -22.63 3.12 2.11
N ALA A 58 -23.84 2.52 2.06
CA ALA A 58 -24.96 2.92 2.91
C ALA A 58 -25.91 1.76 3.19
N ILE A 59 -26.67 1.86 4.29
CA ILE A 59 -27.77 0.93 4.62
C ILE A 59 -29.00 1.76 4.95
N SER A 60 -30.09 1.55 4.18
CA SER A 60 -31.35 2.30 4.30
C SER A 60 -31.13 3.82 4.33
N GLY A 61 -30.29 4.31 3.41
CA GLY A 61 -29.93 5.71 3.26
C GLY A 61 -28.97 6.29 4.29
N LYS A 62 -28.52 5.49 5.27
CA LYS A 62 -27.51 5.89 6.26
C LYS A 62 -26.12 5.48 5.77
N PRO A 63 -25.17 6.42 5.59
CA PRO A 63 -23.78 6.08 5.25
C PRO A 63 -23.15 5.14 6.28
N VAL A 64 -22.33 4.19 5.82
CA VAL A 64 -21.56 3.27 6.67
C VAL A 64 -20.11 3.29 6.25
N ASN A 65 -19.20 3.42 7.23
CA ASN A 65 -17.75 3.41 7.02
C ASN A 65 -17.03 2.51 8.03
N SER A 66 -17.78 1.83 8.90
CA SER A 66 -17.22 0.93 9.91
C SER A 66 -18.05 -0.36 10.04
N ILE A 67 -17.40 -1.41 10.53
CA ILE A 67 -18.06 -2.68 10.89
C ILE A 67 -19.15 -2.44 11.94
N GLU A 68 -18.87 -1.55 12.89
CA GLU A 68 -19.81 -1.17 13.96
C GLU A 68 -21.09 -0.53 13.41
N ASP A 69 -20.98 0.33 12.37
CA ASP A 69 -22.15 0.94 11.74
C ASP A 69 -23.06 -0.12 11.11
N VAL A 70 -22.45 -1.03 10.32
CA VAL A 70 -23.19 -2.13 9.69
C VAL A 70 -23.84 -3.02 10.73
N THR A 71 -23.09 -3.43 11.74
CA THR A 71 -23.58 -4.30 12.83
C THR A 71 -24.76 -3.66 13.56
N ARG A 72 -24.61 -2.41 14.00
CA ARG A 72 -25.65 -1.65 14.70
C ARG A 72 -26.93 -1.52 13.89
N ILE A 73 -26.83 -1.21 12.58
CA ILE A 73 -28.02 -1.05 11.74
C ILE A 73 -28.70 -2.40 11.50
N VAL A 74 -27.92 -3.46 11.23
CA VAL A 74 -28.45 -4.80 11.01
C VAL A 74 -29.14 -5.35 12.27
N GLU A 75 -28.52 -5.25 13.44
CA GLU A 75 -29.08 -5.71 14.70
C GLU A 75 -30.37 -4.93 15.07
N SER A 76 -30.34 -3.60 14.91
CA SER A 76 -31.50 -2.74 15.24
C SER A 76 -32.68 -2.91 14.29
N SER A 77 -32.51 -3.60 13.15
CA SER A 77 -33.61 -3.83 12.20
C SER A 77 -34.71 -4.72 12.72
N GLY A 78 -34.40 -5.56 13.72
CA GLY A 78 -35.33 -6.58 14.21
C GLY A 78 -35.72 -7.60 13.15
N GLY A 79 -34.84 -7.85 12.16
CA GLY A 79 -35.08 -8.76 11.04
C GLY A 79 -35.93 -8.17 9.91
N LYS A 80 -36.21 -6.86 9.94
CA LYS A 80 -36.89 -6.18 8.83
C LYS A 80 -35.95 -5.99 7.65
N PRO A 81 -36.47 -6.00 6.40
CA PRO A 81 -35.67 -5.75 5.22
C PRO A 81 -34.95 -4.40 5.26
N LEU A 82 -33.69 -4.38 4.85
CA LEU A 82 -32.84 -3.21 4.74
C LEU A 82 -32.34 -3.07 3.31
N ASP A 83 -32.28 -1.84 2.81
CA ASP A 83 -31.73 -1.53 1.49
C ASP A 83 -30.22 -1.25 1.63
N PHE A 84 -29.39 -2.14 1.11
CA PHE A 84 -27.93 -2.01 1.09
C PHE A 84 -27.52 -1.34 -0.21
N THR A 85 -26.94 -0.14 -0.12
CA THR A 85 -26.29 0.54 -1.24
C THR A 85 -24.87 0.02 -1.35
N VAL A 86 -24.51 -0.47 -2.53
CA VAL A 86 -23.26 -1.20 -2.77
C VAL A 86 -22.61 -0.69 -4.04
N THR A 87 -21.31 -0.41 -3.98
CA THR A 87 -20.47 -0.17 -5.17
C THR A 87 -19.81 -1.47 -5.61
N ARG A 88 -19.96 -1.83 -6.88
CA ARG A 88 -19.32 -2.98 -7.53
C ARG A 88 -18.67 -2.52 -8.83
N GLY A 89 -17.33 -2.47 -8.86
CA GLY A 89 -16.61 -1.74 -9.90
C GLY A 89 -17.01 -0.27 -9.91
N ASP A 90 -17.37 0.26 -11.07
CA ASP A 90 -17.79 1.66 -11.24
C ASP A 90 -19.31 1.87 -11.12
N SER A 91 -20.05 0.83 -10.70
CA SER A 91 -21.52 0.86 -10.68
C SER A 91 -22.07 0.74 -9.27
N GLU A 92 -23.15 1.51 -9.00
CA GLU A 92 -23.89 1.45 -7.74
C GLU A 92 -25.12 0.57 -7.90
N TYR A 93 -25.40 -0.25 -6.88
CA TYR A 93 -26.54 -1.16 -6.78
C TYR A 93 -27.21 -1.01 -5.44
N ILE A 94 -28.52 -1.30 -5.40
CA ILE A 94 -29.29 -1.40 -4.15
C ILE A 94 -29.82 -2.83 -4.03
N PHE A 95 -29.44 -3.52 -2.96
CA PHE A 95 -29.89 -4.86 -2.65
C PHE A 95 -30.75 -4.86 -1.39
N LYS A 96 -31.94 -5.47 -1.48
CA LYS A 96 -32.84 -5.61 -0.32
C LYS A 96 -32.48 -6.87 0.45
N VAL A 97 -31.85 -6.68 1.61
CA VAL A 97 -31.39 -7.77 2.49
C VAL A 97 -32.33 -7.88 3.68
N THR A 98 -32.85 -9.07 3.94
CA THR A 98 -33.61 -9.38 5.17
C THR A 98 -32.71 -10.14 6.14
N PRO A 99 -32.19 -9.49 7.21
CA PRO A 99 -31.26 -10.13 8.13
C PRO A 99 -31.83 -11.38 8.79
N GLY A 100 -31.03 -12.43 8.87
CA GLY A 100 -31.38 -13.70 9.52
C GLY A 100 -31.06 -13.68 11.02
N TRP A 101 -31.84 -14.36 11.82
CA TRP A 101 -31.57 -14.55 13.25
C TRP A 101 -30.49 -15.63 13.46
N ASP A 102 -29.39 -15.25 14.06
CA ASP A 102 -28.35 -16.19 14.50
C ASP A 102 -28.66 -16.65 15.94
N LYS A 103 -28.99 -17.94 16.08
CA LYS A 103 -29.32 -18.53 17.38
C LYS A 103 -28.14 -18.65 18.33
N ASN A 104 -26.92 -18.74 17.80
CA ASN A 104 -25.70 -18.91 18.59
C ASN A 104 -25.29 -17.59 19.25
N GLU A 105 -25.41 -16.50 18.51
CA GLU A 105 -25.02 -15.17 18.97
C GLU A 105 -26.21 -14.31 19.43
N ASN A 106 -27.43 -14.81 19.31
CA ASN A 106 -28.68 -14.11 19.69
C ASN A 106 -28.82 -12.72 19.09
N LYS A 107 -28.52 -12.61 17.77
CA LYS A 107 -28.58 -11.34 17.03
C LYS A 107 -28.93 -11.55 15.55
N TYR A 108 -29.38 -10.47 14.92
CA TYR A 108 -29.62 -10.47 13.47
C TYR A 108 -28.31 -10.26 12.70
N LYS A 109 -28.13 -11.01 11.61
CA LYS A 109 -26.95 -10.97 10.76
C LYS A 109 -27.31 -10.90 9.28
N ALA A 110 -26.47 -10.20 8.50
CA ALA A 110 -26.53 -10.20 7.05
C ALA A 110 -25.85 -11.41 6.42
N GLY A 111 -25.00 -12.14 7.16
CA GLY A 111 -24.30 -13.33 6.69
C GLY A 111 -23.11 -13.03 5.76
N ILE A 112 -22.37 -11.95 6.04
CA ILE A 112 -21.18 -11.51 5.30
C ILE A 112 -20.02 -11.27 6.26
N TRP A 113 -18.81 -11.42 5.73
CA TRP A 113 -17.58 -11.01 6.38
C TRP A 113 -17.15 -9.69 5.75
N ILE A 114 -16.85 -8.70 6.58
CA ILE A 114 -16.61 -7.33 6.15
C ILE A 114 -15.34 -6.77 6.78
N ARG A 115 -14.71 -5.82 6.07
CA ARG A 115 -13.49 -5.12 6.49
C ARG A 115 -13.63 -3.62 6.25
N ASP A 116 -13.21 -2.81 7.22
CA ASP A 116 -13.27 -1.35 7.18
C ASP A 116 -11.91 -0.69 7.35
N SER A 117 -10.89 -1.46 7.66
CA SER A 117 -9.55 -0.93 7.90
C SER A 117 -8.46 -1.96 7.69
N THR A 118 -7.26 -1.48 7.47
CA THR A 118 -6.04 -2.30 7.44
C THR A 118 -4.87 -1.53 8.05
N ALA A 119 -3.86 -2.28 8.53
CA ALA A 119 -2.62 -1.71 9.01
C ALA A 119 -1.43 -2.56 8.53
N GLY A 120 -0.29 -1.91 8.33
CA GLY A 120 0.93 -2.58 7.90
C GLY A 120 2.15 -1.71 8.05
N ILE A 121 3.33 -2.31 7.82
CA ILE A 121 4.61 -1.62 7.77
C ILE A 121 5.05 -1.51 6.33
N GLY A 122 5.55 -0.33 5.96
CA GLY A 122 6.18 -0.07 4.68
C GLY A 122 7.37 0.85 4.82
N THR A 123 7.95 1.25 3.71
CA THR A 123 9.10 2.17 3.67
C THR A 123 8.74 3.43 2.88
N ILE A 124 9.10 4.61 3.42
CA ILE A 124 9.00 5.89 2.72
C ILE A 124 10.04 5.89 1.60
N THR A 125 9.61 6.21 0.38
CA THR A 125 10.48 6.28 -0.79
C THR A 125 11.17 7.63 -0.89
N TYR A 126 10.38 8.70 -0.80
CA TYR A 126 10.88 10.08 -0.91
C TYR A 126 10.06 11.03 -0.06
N ILE A 127 10.67 12.16 0.29
CA ILE A 127 10.02 13.29 0.97
C ILE A 127 10.40 14.57 0.21
N VAL A 128 9.40 15.39 -0.12
CA VAL A 128 9.58 16.70 -0.75
C VAL A 128 9.95 17.71 0.31
N PRO A 129 11.10 18.43 0.18
CA PRO A 129 11.62 19.29 1.24
C PRO A 129 10.64 20.36 1.73
N GLU A 130 9.99 21.07 0.79
CA GLU A 130 9.20 22.27 1.09
C GLU A 130 7.81 21.95 1.64
N THR A 131 7.23 20.82 1.21
CA THR A 131 5.82 20.48 1.49
C THR A 131 5.67 19.35 2.49
N LEU A 132 6.74 18.61 2.79
CA LEU A 132 6.72 17.37 3.57
C LEU A 132 5.80 16.29 2.98
N GLN A 133 5.40 16.44 1.71
CA GLN A 133 4.73 15.40 0.97
C GLN A 133 5.68 14.21 0.81
N PHE A 134 5.15 13.02 0.96
CA PHE A 134 5.92 11.79 0.77
C PHE A 134 5.19 10.80 -0.12
N GLY A 135 5.97 9.96 -0.77
CA GLY A 135 5.50 8.74 -1.41
C GLY A 135 6.17 7.52 -0.79
N GLY A 136 5.45 6.41 -0.73
CA GLY A 136 5.96 5.16 -0.16
C GLY A 136 5.35 3.91 -0.79
N LEU A 137 5.85 2.74 -0.39
CA LEU A 137 5.46 1.40 -0.83
C LEU A 137 5.76 1.07 -2.30
N GLY A 138 5.58 2.00 -3.25
CA GLY A 138 5.69 1.72 -4.68
C GLY A 138 4.59 0.80 -5.24
N HIS A 139 3.59 0.48 -4.44
CA HIS A 139 2.36 -0.25 -4.78
C HIS A 139 1.22 0.16 -3.86
N GLY A 140 0.00 -0.14 -4.24
CA GLY A 140 -1.17 0.15 -3.41
C GLY A 140 -1.31 -0.78 -2.21
N ILE A 141 -2.02 -0.29 -1.20
CA ILE A 141 -2.51 -1.12 -0.10
C ILE A 141 -3.77 -1.81 -0.58
N CYS A 142 -3.67 -3.14 -0.72
CA CYS A 142 -4.76 -3.99 -1.15
C CYS A 142 -5.27 -4.84 0.02
N ASP A 143 -6.52 -5.24 -0.05
CA ASP A 143 -7.09 -6.21 0.86
C ASP A 143 -6.47 -7.60 0.64
N VAL A 144 -6.11 -8.29 1.71
CA VAL A 144 -5.37 -9.56 1.64
C VAL A 144 -6.20 -10.73 1.12
N ASP A 145 -7.54 -10.68 1.28
CA ASP A 145 -8.43 -11.77 0.88
C ASP A 145 -8.93 -11.58 -0.56
N THR A 146 -9.18 -10.34 -0.97
CA THR A 146 -9.72 -10.01 -2.29
C THR A 146 -8.67 -9.59 -3.31
N GLY A 147 -7.52 -9.07 -2.84
CA GLY A 147 -6.47 -8.48 -3.68
C GLY A 147 -6.82 -7.11 -4.26
N ASP A 148 -7.98 -6.55 -3.93
CA ASP A 148 -8.42 -5.27 -4.48
C ASP A 148 -7.84 -4.09 -3.70
N LEU A 149 -7.59 -2.98 -4.41
CA LEU A 149 -7.13 -1.74 -3.82
C LEU A 149 -8.14 -1.23 -2.79
N MET A 150 -7.68 -0.96 -1.56
CA MET A 150 -8.56 -0.45 -0.52
C MET A 150 -8.86 1.04 -0.74
N PRO A 151 -10.14 1.43 -0.86
CA PRO A 151 -10.52 2.83 -1.05
C PRO A 151 -10.23 3.62 0.24
N LEU A 152 -9.42 4.68 0.12
CA LEU A 152 -9.02 5.51 1.26
C LEU A 152 -10.14 6.49 1.64
N LEU A 153 -10.66 6.39 2.86
CA LEU A 153 -11.43 7.45 3.51
C LEU A 153 -10.51 8.35 4.34
N THR A 154 -9.77 7.74 5.26
CA THR A 154 -8.78 8.39 6.10
C THR A 154 -7.60 7.46 6.35
N GLY A 155 -6.42 8.03 6.52
CA GLY A 155 -5.26 7.22 6.88
C GLY A 155 -4.31 7.98 7.78
N SER A 156 -3.64 7.26 8.66
CA SER A 156 -2.60 7.80 9.52
C SER A 156 -1.27 7.11 9.30
N VAL A 157 -0.21 7.88 9.44
CA VAL A 157 1.18 7.45 9.40
C VAL A 157 1.74 7.55 10.80
N SER A 158 2.33 6.46 11.28
CA SER A 158 2.99 6.38 12.57
C SER A 158 4.46 6.05 12.41
N ASP A 159 5.27 6.47 13.35
CA ASP A 159 6.65 5.99 13.48
C ASP A 159 6.68 4.48 13.72
N VAL A 160 7.73 3.81 13.24
CA VAL A 160 7.94 2.36 13.43
C VAL A 160 9.38 2.10 13.81
N THR A 161 9.56 1.32 14.87
CA THR A 161 10.87 0.75 15.24
C THR A 161 10.90 -0.72 14.85
N ILE A 162 11.83 -1.10 13.98
CA ILE A 162 12.02 -2.50 13.59
C ILE A 162 12.63 -3.27 14.76
N SER A 163 11.99 -4.36 15.18
CA SER A 163 12.38 -5.17 16.33
C SER A 163 12.82 -6.58 15.97
N GLY A 164 12.68 -6.97 14.72
CA GLY A 164 13.07 -8.30 14.26
C GLY A 164 12.73 -8.54 12.80
N ILE A 165 13.25 -9.66 12.30
CA ILE A 165 13.11 -10.08 10.90
C ILE A 165 12.71 -11.55 10.85
N THR A 166 11.67 -11.87 10.10
CA THR A 166 11.46 -13.22 9.59
C THR A 166 12.19 -13.31 8.26
N ARG A 167 13.22 -14.15 8.17
CA ARG A 167 14.02 -14.27 6.94
C ARG A 167 13.20 -14.85 5.78
N GLY A 168 13.36 -14.27 4.61
CA GLY A 168 12.83 -14.79 3.35
C GLY A 168 13.53 -16.11 2.96
N ARG A 169 12.75 -17.01 2.36
CA ARG A 169 13.21 -18.27 1.77
C ARG A 169 12.43 -18.53 0.48
N ILE A 170 12.96 -19.36 -0.38
CA ILE A 170 12.26 -19.80 -1.59
C ILE A 170 10.87 -20.32 -1.21
N GLY A 171 9.84 -19.78 -1.81
CA GLY A 171 8.44 -20.12 -1.55
C GLY A 171 7.81 -19.44 -0.32
N LEU A 172 8.59 -18.77 0.53
CA LEU A 172 8.13 -18.10 1.74
C LEU A 172 8.73 -16.69 1.83
N PRO A 173 7.96 -15.65 1.55
CA PRO A 173 8.45 -14.28 1.75
C PRO A 173 8.72 -14.04 3.22
N GLY A 174 9.83 -13.33 3.50
CA GLY A 174 10.14 -12.87 4.85
C GLY A 174 9.38 -11.58 5.19
N GLU A 175 9.56 -11.10 6.43
CA GLU A 175 8.84 -9.94 6.95
C GLU A 175 9.70 -9.16 7.94
N LEU A 176 9.64 -7.83 7.88
CA LEU A 176 10.11 -6.95 8.95
C LEU A 176 9.04 -6.89 10.04
N LYS A 177 9.42 -7.12 11.28
CA LYS A 177 8.57 -6.97 12.45
C LYS A 177 8.94 -5.70 13.20
N GLY A 178 7.94 -4.97 13.66
CA GLY A 178 8.18 -3.71 14.34
C GLY A 178 7.04 -3.29 15.26
N TYR A 179 7.32 -2.27 16.05
CA TYR A 179 6.35 -1.62 16.91
C TYR A 179 5.95 -0.27 16.34
N PHE A 180 4.64 -0.03 16.28
CA PHE A 180 4.10 1.27 15.93
C PHE A 180 4.29 2.24 17.10
N GLY A 181 4.89 3.39 16.84
CA GLY A 181 4.95 4.48 17.80
C GLY A 181 3.55 5.00 18.14
N ALA A 182 3.42 5.57 19.33
CA ALA A 182 2.13 6.09 19.81
C ALA A 182 1.69 7.35 19.04
N GLU A 183 2.63 8.11 18.48
CA GLU A 183 2.36 9.37 17.81
C GLU A 183 2.09 9.18 16.31
N LYS A 184 1.10 9.91 15.82
CA LYS A 184 0.89 10.07 14.40
C LYS A 184 1.87 11.11 13.85
N ILE A 185 2.77 10.66 12.98
CA ILE A 185 3.79 11.52 12.34
C ILE A 185 3.31 12.12 11.01
N GLY A 186 2.15 11.67 10.50
CA GLY A 186 1.59 12.18 9.25
C GLY A 186 0.20 11.60 8.97
N SER A 187 -0.32 11.96 7.81
CA SER A 187 -1.60 11.48 7.27
C SER A 187 -1.45 11.02 5.83
N LEU A 188 -2.27 10.03 5.43
CA LEU A 188 -2.39 9.64 4.03
C LEU A 188 -3.34 10.59 3.31
N VAL A 189 -3.03 10.87 2.05
CA VAL A 189 -3.84 11.63 1.11
C VAL A 189 -4.39 10.72 0.01
N ALA A 190 -3.60 9.73 -0.43
CA ALA A 190 -4.03 8.79 -1.45
C ALA A 190 -3.45 7.39 -1.26
N ASN A 191 -4.21 6.40 -1.69
CA ASN A 191 -3.80 5.02 -1.92
C ASN A 191 -4.06 4.71 -3.40
N THR A 192 -3.02 4.53 -4.19
CA THR A 192 -3.08 4.27 -5.63
C THR A 192 -2.41 2.95 -5.97
N HIS A 193 -2.56 2.44 -7.17
CA HIS A 193 -1.90 1.20 -7.60
C HIS A 193 -0.36 1.28 -7.56
N VAL A 194 0.22 2.48 -7.62
CA VAL A 194 1.67 2.70 -7.72
C VAL A 194 2.30 3.22 -6.42
N GLY A 195 1.53 3.38 -5.36
CA GLY A 195 2.04 3.82 -4.06
C GLY A 195 1.00 4.43 -3.15
N VAL A 196 1.43 4.72 -1.94
CA VAL A 196 0.71 5.54 -0.97
C VAL A 196 1.36 6.90 -0.87
N TYR A 197 0.53 7.94 -0.73
CA TYR A 197 0.97 9.33 -0.66
C TYR A 197 0.37 10.01 0.56
N GLY A 198 1.12 10.93 1.12
CA GLY A 198 0.68 11.63 2.31
C GLY A 198 1.53 12.85 2.63
N VAL A 199 1.27 13.43 3.79
CA VAL A 199 2.02 14.58 4.31
C VAL A 199 2.49 14.26 5.72
N LEU A 200 3.79 14.47 5.98
CA LEU A 200 4.39 14.37 7.31
C LEU A 200 4.18 15.68 8.08
N LYS A 201 4.13 15.59 9.41
CA LYS A 201 4.05 16.76 10.29
C LYS A 201 5.38 17.52 10.40
N SER A 202 6.48 16.79 10.29
CA SER A 202 7.84 17.32 10.36
C SER A 202 8.80 16.38 9.63
N MET A 203 9.97 16.89 9.29
CA MET A 203 11.05 16.08 8.71
C MET A 203 11.52 15.04 9.72
N PRO A 204 11.60 13.73 9.34
CA PRO A 204 12.17 12.71 10.20
C PRO A 204 13.64 12.96 10.52
N GLN A 205 14.07 12.65 11.74
CA GLN A 205 15.45 12.88 12.20
C GLN A 205 16.47 11.87 11.64
N ASN A 206 15.99 10.73 11.16
CA ASN A 206 16.81 9.61 10.68
C ASN A 206 17.03 9.59 9.15
N ILE A 207 16.82 10.73 8.48
CA ILE A 207 17.23 10.94 7.09
C ILE A 207 18.77 10.98 7.03
N ILE A 208 19.34 10.20 6.11
CA ILE A 208 20.79 9.98 6.02
C ILE A 208 21.48 10.72 4.86
N SER A 209 20.75 11.50 4.10
CA SER A 209 21.32 12.25 2.97
C SER A 209 20.71 13.65 2.84
N GLU A 210 21.42 14.52 2.12
CA GLU A 210 20.87 15.74 1.57
C GLU A 210 19.87 15.45 0.45
N PRO A 211 19.02 16.41 0.05
CA PRO A 211 18.13 16.22 -1.09
C PRO A 211 18.92 15.90 -2.36
N ILE A 212 18.48 14.89 -3.07
CA ILE A 212 19.08 14.45 -4.33
C ILE A 212 18.10 14.58 -5.50
N PRO A 213 18.59 14.76 -6.74
CA PRO A 213 17.72 14.83 -7.89
C PRO A 213 17.05 13.48 -8.18
N ILE A 214 15.84 13.51 -8.71
CA ILE A 214 15.20 12.33 -9.29
C ILE A 214 15.86 11.99 -10.64
N ALA A 215 15.86 10.71 -11.01
CA ALA A 215 16.24 10.26 -12.33
C ALA A 215 15.02 10.19 -13.24
N LEU A 216 15.17 10.55 -14.49
CA LEU A 216 14.20 10.24 -15.53
C LEU A 216 14.36 8.78 -15.98
N ARG A 217 13.28 8.10 -16.40
CA ARG A 217 13.31 6.67 -16.74
C ARG A 217 14.33 6.29 -17.83
N HIS A 218 14.64 7.22 -18.74
CA HIS A 218 15.65 7.00 -19.77
C HIS A 218 17.09 7.06 -19.26
N GLU A 219 17.31 7.67 -18.07
CA GLU A 219 18.62 7.74 -17.42
C GLU A 219 18.94 6.48 -16.61
N VAL A 220 17.92 5.70 -16.23
CA VAL A 220 18.09 4.46 -15.46
C VAL A 220 18.80 3.42 -16.33
N ARG A 221 19.87 2.81 -15.80
CA ARG A 221 20.72 1.84 -16.51
C ARG A 221 20.81 0.53 -15.75
N GLU A 222 21.04 -0.55 -16.47
CA GLU A 222 21.43 -1.81 -15.86
C GLU A 222 22.82 -1.67 -15.21
N GLY A 223 23.02 -2.30 -14.07
CA GLY A 223 24.26 -2.23 -13.32
C GLY A 223 24.04 -1.95 -11.84
N ASP A 224 25.07 -1.46 -11.19
CA ASP A 224 25.11 -1.26 -9.75
C ASP A 224 24.26 -0.05 -9.33
N ALA A 225 23.65 -0.18 -8.14
CA ALA A 225 22.85 0.84 -7.47
C ALA A 225 22.90 0.62 -5.95
N VAL A 226 22.36 1.56 -5.20
CA VAL A 226 22.30 1.49 -3.72
C VAL A 226 20.85 1.53 -3.28
N LEU A 227 20.48 0.59 -2.41
CA LEU A 227 19.18 0.51 -1.75
C LEU A 227 19.28 1.13 -0.36
N TYR A 228 18.36 2.05 -0.01
CA TYR A 228 18.23 2.55 1.34
C TYR A 228 17.05 1.85 2.02
N THR A 229 17.29 1.22 3.15
CA THR A 229 16.24 0.52 3.90
C THR A 229 16.63 0.37 5.37
N THR A 230 15.64 0.29 6.25
CA THR A 230 15.84 0.02 7.67
C THR A 230 15.45 -1.43 7.96
N VAL A 231 16.38 -2.19 8.48
CA VAL A 231 16.17 -3.60 8.84
C VAL A 231 16.38 -3.88 10.33
N ASP A 232 16.84 -2.87 11.08
CA ASP A 232 17.02 -2.94 12.53
C ASP A 232 16.82 -1.56 13.15
N GLY A 233 16.08 -1.50 14.26
CA GLY A 233 15.78 -0.26 14.95
C GLY A 233 15.15 0.80 14.04
N ASN A 234 15.76 1.99 14.05
CA ASN A 234 15.33 3.16 13.25
C ASN A 234 16.45 3.65 12.32
N THR A 235 17.53 2.90 12.16
CA THR A 235 18.70 3.33 11.39
C THR A 235 18.58 2.91 9.95
N VAL A 236 18.57 3.88 9.04
CA VAL A 236 18.58 3.63 7.59
C VAL A 236 19.95 3.11 7.18
N GLY A 237 19.99 1.90 6.62
CA GLY A 237 21.20 1.31 6.06
C GLY A 237 21.27 1.50 4.54
N GLN A 238 22.49 1.48 4.01
CA GLN A 238 22.78 1.51 2.58
C GLN A 238 23.32 0.14 2.17
N TYR A 239 22.69 -0.45 1.14
CA TYR A 239 22.99 -1.81 0.69
C TYR A 239 23.18 -1.85 -0.82
N SER A 240 24.20 -2.60 -1.27
CA SER A 240 24.48 -2.78 -2.69
C SER A 240 23.39 -3.62 -3.35
N VAL A 241 22.93 -3.17 -4.51
CA VAL A 241 21.98 -3.88 -5.37
C VAL A 241 22.40 -3.78 -6.83
N LYS A 242 21.84 -4.64 -7.68
CA LYS A 242 22.03 -4.58 -9.13
C LYS A 242 20.68 -4.46 -9.83
N ILE A 243 20.63 -3.53 -10.79
CA ILE A 243 19.46 -3.29 -11.63
C ILE A 243 19.63 -4.06 -12.94
N SER A 244 18.55 -4.71 -13.38
CA SER A 244 18.50 -5.44 -14.64
C SER A 244 17.08 -5.48 -15.21
N ASN A 245 16.96 -5.91 -16.46
CA ASN A 245 15.67 -6.13 -17.15
C ASN A 245 14.74 -4.90 -17.08
N ILE A 246 15.21 -3.78 -17.59
CA ILE A 246 14.50 -2.50 -17.55
C ILE A 246 13.40 -2.47 -18.60
N ASN A 247 12.15 -2.31 -18.16
CA ASN A 247 10.98 -2.05 -19.00
C ASN A 247 10.55 -0.59 -18.85
N ARG A 248 10.63 0.20 -19.93
CA ARG A 248 10.34 1.64 -19.92
C ARG A 248 8.90 1.98 -20.33
N ASN A 249 8.01 1.00 -20.44
CA ASN A 249 6.61 1.24 -20.79
C ASN A 249 5.89 2.02 -19.69
N ASP A 250 4.99 2.91 -20.11
CA ASP A 250 4.20 3.72 -19.17
C ASP A 250 3.22 2.86 -18.37
N GLY A 251 3.07 3.21 -17.10
CA GLY A 251 2.10 2.59 -16.19
C GLY A 251 2.51 1.23 -15.63
N ASP A 252 3.69 0.71 -15.94
CA ASP A 252 4.18 -0.56 -15.41
C ASP A 252 4.73 -0.37 -13.99
N THR A 253 4.12 -1.07 -13.01
CA THR A 253 4.56 -1.10 -11.61
C THR A 253 5.76 -2.03 -11.39
N LYS A 254 6.17 -2.80 -12.41
CA LYS A 254 7.30 -3.72 -12.42
C LYS A 254 8.31 -3.30 -13.49
N SER A 255 8.84 -2.09 -13.31
CA SER A 255 9.64 -1.41 -14.34
C SER A 255 11.03 -2.01 -14.53
N PHE A 256 11.60 -2.63 -13.50
CA PHE A 256 12.94 -3.27 -13.56
C PHE A 256 13.08 -4.32 -12.45
N ILE A 257 14.11 -5.16 -12.60
CA ILE A 257 14.47 -6.14 -11.57
C ILE A 257 15.59 -5.56 -10.69
N VAL A 258 15.40 -5.73 -9.38
CA VAL A 258 16.36 -5.40 -8.32
C VAL A 258 16.91 -6.70 -7.75
N THR A 259 18.21 -6.90 -7.79
CA THR A 259 18.90 -8.04 -7.17
C THR A 259 19.72 -7.55 -5.99
N ILE A 260 19.51 -8.07 -4.79
CA ILE A 260 20.33 -7.77 -3.62
C ILE A 260 21.70 -8.42 -3.81
N THR A 261 22.77 -7.62 -3.73
CA THR A 261 24.15 -8.08 -3.83
C THR A 261 24.94 -7.88 -2.53
N ASP A 262 24.42 -7.08 -1.60
CA ASP A 262 25.05 -6.82 -0.31
C ASP A 262 24.97 -8.06 0.60
N PRO A 263 26.12 -8.63 1.00
CA PRO A 263 26.14 -9.84 1.82
C PRO A 263 25.54 -9.62 3.22
N ARG A 264 25.65 -8.40 3.78
CA ARG A 264 25.09 -8.08 5.11
C ARG A 264 23.55 -8.15 5.07
N LEU A 265 22.93 -7.59 4.03
CA LEU A 265 21.48 -7.63 3.87
C LEU A 265 21.00 -9.06 3.62
N LEU A 266 21.70 -9.82 2.76
CA LEU A 266 21.37 -11.22 2.49
C LEU A 266 21.49 -12.10 3.75
N GLU A 267 22.49 -11.85 4.59
CA GLU A 267 22.65 -12.57 5.85
C GLU A 267 21.49 -12.27 6.81
N LEU A 268 21.08 -11.01 6.95
CA LEU A 268 20.02 -10.59 7.87
C LEU A 268 18.63 -11.03 7.39
N THR A 269 18.29 -10.74 6.13
CA THR A 269 16.91 -10.86 5.62
C THR A 269 16.68 -12.07 4.73
N GLY A 270 17.73 -12.64 4.15
CA GLY A 270 17.63 -13.69 3.12
C GLY A 270 17.23 -13.15 1.73
N GLY A 271 17.09 -11.83 1.60
CA GLY A 271 16.66 -11.14 0.38
C GLY A 271 15.71 -9.99 0.66
N ILE A 272 14.85 -9.66 -0.30
CA ILE A 272 13.79 -8.67 -0.13
C ILE A 272 12.67 -9.28 0.71
N VAL A 273 12.22 -8.58 1.74
CA VAL A 273 11.18 -9.04 2.67
C VAL A 273 10.03 -8.04 2.74
N GLN A 274 8.86 -8.47 3.20
CA GLN A 274 7.71 -7.59 3.44
C GLN A 274 8.10 -6.48 4.42
N GLY A 275 7.65 -5.27 4.16
CA GLY A 275 8.07 -4.06 4.86
C GLY A 275 9.16 -3.27 4.14
N MET A 276 9.97 -3.89 3.26
CA MET A 276 10.95 -3.20 2.42
C MET A 276 10.32 -2.53 1.19
N SER A 277 9.05 -2.78 0.89
CA SER A 277 8.33 -2.10 -0.19
C SER A 277 8.37 -0.58 0.02
N GLY A 278 8.77 0.16 -1.01
CA GLY A 278 9.04 1.59 -0.95
C GLY A 278 10.50 1.97 -0.67
N SER A 279 11.38 1.02 -0.34
CA SER A 279 12.80 1.30 -0.14
C SER A 279 13.39 1.97 -1.38
N PRO A 280 13.92 3.22 -1.27
CA PRO A 280 14.43 3.97 -2.42
C PRO A 280 15.71 3.36 -2.98
N ILE A 281 15.85 3.47 -4.28
CA ILE A 281 17.02 2.99 -5.03
C ILE A 281 17.72 4.17 -5.67
N ILE A 282 19.00 4.29 -5.38
CA ILE A 282 19.85 5.39 -5.83
C ILE A 282 20.87 4.86 -6.84
N GLN A 283 20.99 5.52 -7.98
CA GLN A 283 22.00 5.24 -9.02
C GLN A 283 22.61 6.55 -9.49
N ASP A 284 23.93 6.63 -9.54
CA ASP A 284 24.70 7.81 -9.96
C ASP A 284 24.26 9.11 -9.22
N GLY A 285 23.96 9.02 -7.92
CA GLY A 285 23.52 10.14 -7.09
C GLY A 285 22.09 10.63 -7.34
N LYS A 286 21.26 9.87 -8.05
CA LYS A 286 19.86 10.19 -8.36
C LYS A 286 18.93 9.12 -7.81
N LEU A 287 17.75 9.51 -7.33
CA LEU A 287 16.68 8.59 -6.98
C LEU A 287 16.04 8.03 -8.26
N ILE A 288 16.22 6.74 -8.53
CA ILE A 288 15.69 6.10 -9.74
C ILE A 288 14.29 5.48 -9.53
N GLY A 289 13.96 5.14 -8.30
CA GLY A 289 12.70 4.47 -7.97
C GLY A 289 12.75 3.78 -6.63
N ALA A 290 11.89 2.79 -6.46
CA ALA A 290 11.73 2.04 -5.23
C ALA A 290 11.51 0.54 -5.47
N VAL A 291 11.86 -0.27 -4.48
CA VAL A 291 11.47 -1.68 -4.42
C VAL A 291 9.95 -1.78 -4.23
N THR A 292 9.30 -2.70 -4.94
CA THR A 292 7.86 -2.95 -4.82
C THR A 292 7.55 -4.34 -4.28
N HIS A 293 7.83 -5.39 -5.04
CA HIS A 293 7.44 -6.76 -4.71
C HIS A 293 8.65 -7.69 -4.75
N VAL A 294 8.71 -8.63 -3.82
CA VAL A 294 9.70 -9.72 -3.84
C VAL A 294 9.30 -10.81 -4.83
N MET A 295 10.27 -11.47 -5.43
CA MET A 295 10.04 -12.68 -6.23
C MET A 295 9.99 -13.90 -5.29
N ILE A 296 8.84 -14.55 -5.17
CA ILE A 296 8.63 -15.66 -4.24
C ILE A 296 9.59 -16.83 -4.50
N ASN A 297 9.93 -17.08 -5.76
CA ASN A 297 10.82 -18.19 -6.15
C ASN A 297 12.32 -17.83 -6.02
N ASP A 298 12.66 -16.56 -5.81
CA ASP A 298 14.04 -16.09 -5.59
C ASP A 298 13.99 -14.79 -4.76
N PRO A 299 13.95 -14.87 -3.43
CA PRO A 299 13.83 -13.71 -2.56
C PRO A 299 15.00 -12.72 -2.68
N THR A 300 16.14 -13.14 -3.25
CA THR A 300 17.26 -12.23 -3.52
C THR A 300 16.91 -11.20 -4.60
N LYS A 301 15.80 -11.39 -5.31
CA LYS A 301 15.31 -10.52 -6.38
C LYS A 301 13.90 -9.99 -6.09
N GLY A 302 13.63 -8.84 -6.65
CA GLY A 302 12.31 -8.23 -6.66
C GLY A 302 12.12 -7.27 -7.81
N TYR A 303 10.96 -6.68 -7.84
CA TYR A 303 10.62 -5.65 -8.82
C TYR A 303 10.84 -4.26 -8.24
N GLY A 304 11.19 -3.32 -9.11
CA GLY A 304 11.24 -1.91 -8.80
C GLY A 304 10.33 -1.11 -9.72
N ILE A 305 9.88 0.03 -9.23
CA ILE A 305 9.08 1.03 -9.96
C ILE A 305 9.91 2.29 -10.17
N PHE A 306 9.77 2.96 -11.33
CA PHE A 306 10.42 4.25 -11.57
C PHE A 306 9.84 5.33 -10.66
N ILE A 307 10.71 6.24 -10.20
CA ILE A 307 10.28 7.40 -9.42
C ILE A 307 9.33 8.30 -10.21
N GLU A 308 9.52 8.46 -11.52
CA GLU A 308 8.59 9.21 -12.38
C GLU A 308 7.17 8.65 -12.35
N THR A 309 7.02 7.31 -12.35
CA THR A 309 5.71 6.67 -12.26
C THR A 309 5.04 6.98 -10.92
N MET A 310 5.78 6.95 -9.82
CA MET A 310 5.25 7.33 -8.49
C MET A 310 4.85 8.80 -8.45
N LEU A 311 5.71 9.70 -8.94
CA LEU A 311 5.46 11.15 -8.91
C LEU A 311 4.29 11.56 -9.82
N ALA A 312 4.12 10.92 -10.98
CA ALA A 312 3.00 11.19 -11.89
C ALA A 312 1.63 10.78 -11.30
N ASN A 313 1.60 9.96 -10.25
CA ASN A 313 0.40 9.51 -9.56
C ASN A 313 0.26 10.10 -8.14
N CYS A 314 1.14 11.01 -7.76
CA CYS A 314 1.00 11.81 -6.54
C CYS A 314 -0.10 12.85 -6.76
N PRO A 315 -1.15 12.91 -5.91
CA PRO A 315 -2.26 13.84 -6.04
C PRO A 315 -1.87 15.30 -5.79
#